data_26d94db4b425e2f555b2e7ac3d8245e4
#
_entry.id   26d94db4b425e2f555b2e7ac3d8245e4
#
_cell.length_a   1.000
_cell.length_b   1.000
_cell.length_c   1.000
_cell.angle_alpha   90.00
_cell.angle_beta   90.00
_cell.angle_gamma   90.00
#
_symmetry.space_group_name_H-M   'P 1'
#
loop_
_entity.id
_entity.type
_entity.pdbx_description
1 polymer ?
#
loop_
_entity_poly.entity_id
_entity_poly.type
_entity_poly.pdbx_seq_one_letter_code
_entity_poly.pdbx_strand_id
1 'polypeptide(L)'
;GGGGAILPVLGTQLVISGTAYPLAKITLLKNALVQQVAYADLEAKFAINLNNLEAGWFNLVLYAHDSDGNQSASYSLPVYVTYGAITTVNGVVIAPTLRLDRLRVQQGELVNISGQTAPSASLRISVKAAINRDLTLQADQGGWYYYKLATDNLAIGNYLLLARSDYKNISSPESLAASLFLTARDETLPLPDKPVACQI
;
A
#
# COMPACT_ATOMS: atom_id res chain seq x y z
N GLY A 1 30.74 41.76 32.99
CA GLY A 1 30.81 40.44 32.42
C GLY A 1 29.41 40.02 31.97
N GLY A 2 29.05 40.24 30.69
CA GLY A 2 27.80 39.73 30.12
C GLY A 2 28.03 38.30 29.64
N GLY A 3 27.56 37.33 30.39
CA GLY A 3 27.47 35.95 29.93
C GLY A 3 26.36 35.83 28.90
N GLY A 4 26.68 35.89 27.60
CA GLY A 4 25.75 35.54 26.52
C GLY A 4 25.38 34.08 26.69
N ALA A 5 24.08 33.81 26.86
CA ALA A 5 23.53 32.45 26.81
C ALA A 5 23.89 31.83 25.44
N ILE A 6 24.70 30.81 25.42
CA ILE A 6 24.96 30.02 24.23
C ILE A 6 23.69 29.22 23.99
N LEU A 7 22.87 29.69 23.04
CA LEU A 7 21.71 28.93 22.59
C LEU A 7 22.22 27.64 21.94
N PRO A 8 21.66 26.48 22.28
CA PRO A 8 22.07 25.24 21.65
C PRO A 8 21.79 25.36 20.13
N VAL A 9 22.80 25.10 19.31
CA VAL A 9 22.64 24.99 17.86
C VAL A 9 21.77 23.76 17.62
N LEU A 10 20.51 23.97 17.27
CA LEU A 10 19.64 22.89 16.85
C LEU A 10 20.25 22.26 15.60
N GLY A 11 20.55 20.97 15.66
CA GLY A 11 20.99 20.23 14.49
C GLY A 11 19.91 20.27 13.40
N THR A 12 20.32 20.28 12.14
CA THR A 12 19.41 20.20 11.01
C THR A 12 18.75 18.81 10.98
N GLN A 13 17.44 18.76 11.09
CA GLN A 13 16.69 17.52 11.26
C GLN A 13 15.48 17.45 10.29
N LEU A 14 15.11 16.24 9.93
CA LEU A 14 13.88 15.93 9.21
C LEU A 14 13.12 14.83 9.95
N VAL A 15 11.86 15.11 10.27
CA VAL A 15 10.93 14.18 10.88
C VAL A 15 9.83 13.85 9.88
N ILE A 16 9.66 12.58 9.54
CA ILE A 16 8.60 12.10 8.66
C ILE A 16 7.69 11.20 9.48
N SER A 17 6.40 11.47 9.48
CA SER A 17 5.42 10.64 10.18
C SER A 17 4.20 10.33 9.32
N GLY A 18 3.60 9.17 9.58
CA GLY A 18 2.47 8.74 8.77
C GLY A 18 1.80 7.48 9.27
N THR A 19 1.04 6.89 8.37
CA THR A 19 0.31 5.64 8.58
C THR A 19 0.64 4.67 7.45
N ALA A 20 0.95 3.43 7.81
CA ALA A 20 1.17 2.30 6.90
C ALA A 20 0.16 1.18 7.20
N TYR A 21 0.63 0.01 7.51
CA TYR A 21 -0.15 -1.12 8.03
C TYR A 21 0.44 -1.54 9.38
N PRO A 22 -0.32 -2.23 10.24
CA PRO A 22 0.21 -2.71 11.52
C PRO A 22 1.49 -3.52 11.32
N LEU A 23 2.52 -3.17 12.08
CA LEU A 23 3.85 -3.80 12.07
C LEU A 23 4.60 -3.74 10.72
N ALA A 24 4.16 -2.92 9.78
CA ALA A 24 4.82 -2.77 8.48
C ALA A 24 6.28 -2.34 8.63
N LYS A 25 7.15 -2.93 7.81
CA LYS A 25 8.54 -2.49 7.68
C LYS A 25 8.62 -1.37 6.64
N ILE A 26 8.88 -0.15 7.08
CA ILE A 26 9.02 1.03 6.22
C ILE A 26 10.48 1.24 5.89
N THR A 27 10.80 1.36 4.61
CA THR A 27 12.16 1.67 4.13
C THR A 27 12.18 3.06 3.52
N LEU A 28 13.10 3.88 3.98
CA LEU A 28 13.38 5.21 3.44
C LEU A 28 14.66 5.16 2.61
N LEU A 29 14.55 5.60 1.36
CA LEU A 29 15.68 5.77 0.46
C LEU A 29 16.01 7.26 0.29
N LYS A 30 17.29 7.55 0.16
CA LYS A 30 17.87 8.81 -0.30
C LYS A 30 18.83 8.49 -1.44
N ASN A 31 18.60 9.07 -2.64
CA ASN A 31 19.42 8.80 -3.82
C ASN A 31 19.52 7.29 -4.15
N ALA A 32 18.39 6.58 -4.09
CA ALA A 32 18.26 5.14 -4.30
C ALA A 32 19.02 4.24 -3.30
N LEU A 33 19.64 4.80 -2.25
CA LEU A 33 20.31 4.06 -1.19
C LEU A 33 19.43 4.03 0.06
N VAL A 34 19.40 2.89 0.76
CA VAL A 34 18.68 2.77 2.03
C VAL A 34 19.32 3.70 3.07
N GLN A 35 18.54 4.69 3.49
CA GLN A 35 18.95 5.65 4.51
C GLN A 35 18.54 5.19 5.89
N GLN A 36 17.31 4.68 6.03
CA GLN A 36 16.76 4.22 7.29
C GLN A 36 15.65 3.21 7.08
N VAL A 37 15.48 2.33 8.06
CA VAL A 37 14.34 1.42 8.18
C VAL A 37 13.63 1.74 9.50
N ALA A 38 12.31 1.81 9.46
CA ALA A 38 11.45 1.96 10.62
C ALA A 38 10.34 0.90 10.58
N TYR A 39 9.67 0.70 11.71
CA TYR A 39 8.52 -0.19 11.80
C TYR A 39 7.31 0.61 12.28
N ALA A 40 6.17 0.35 11.70
CA ALA A 40 4.92 0.86 12.21
C ALA A 40 4.53 0.12 13.51
N ASP A 41 3.80 0.83 14.37
CA ASP A 41 3.21 0.23 15.56
C ASP A 41 1.95 -0.61 15.22
N LEU A 42 1.25 -1.10 16.26
CA LEU A 42 0.00 -1.86 16.09
C LEU A 42 -1.15 -1.02 15.52
N GLU A 43 -1.12 0.30 15.72
CA GLU A 43 -2.05 1.27 15.16
C GLU A 43 -1.64 1.74 13.75
N ALA A 44 -0.62 1.07 13.17
CA ALA A 44 -0.05 1.38 11.85
C ALA A 44 0.67 2.73 11.75
N LYS A 45 1.02 3.37 12.88
CA LYS A 45 1.76 4.63 12.90
C LYS A 45 3.25 4.40 12.77
N PHE A 46 3.91 5.27 12.02
CA PHE A 46 5.37 5.27 11.93
C PHE A 46 5.94 6.69 12.04
N ALA A 47 7.19 6.76 12.50
CA ALA A 47 7.99 7.98 12.48
C ALA A 47 9.43 7.65 12.08
N ILE A 48 10.00 8.49 11.24
CA ILE A 48 11.41 8.43 10.81
C ILE A 48 12.05 9.77 11.14
N ASN A 49 13.19 9.71 11.85
CA ASN A 49 13.95 10.90 12.24
C ASN A 49 15.34 10.84 11.60
N LEU A 50 15.63 11.81 10.75
CA LEU A 50 16.95 11.99 10.16
C LEU A 50 17.61 13.20 10.81
N ASN A 51 18.81 12.98 11.39
CA ASN A 51 19.57 14.01 12.10
C ASN A 51 20.83 14.38 11.31
N ASN A 52 21.40 15.54 11.61
CA ASN A 52 22.64 16.04 11.03
C ASN A 52 22.61 16.08 9.49
N LEU A 53 21.49 16.51 8.95
CA LEU A 53 21.34 16.69 7.51
C LEU A 53 22.02 17.98 7.07
N GLU A 54 22.46 18.01 5.83
CA GLU A 54 22.79 19.28 5.14
C GLU A 54 21.48 20.00 4.78
N ALA A 55 21.54 21.33 4.71
CA ALA A 55 20.39 22.10 4.20
C ALA A 55 20.27 21.93 2.69
N GLY A 56 19.03 21.89 2.19
CA GLY A 56 18.77 21.79 0.75
C GLY A 56 17.61 20.89 0.39
N TRP A 57 17.46 20.63 -0.91
CA TRP A 57 16.46 19.75 -1.46
C TRP A 57 16.86 18.29 -1.38
N PHE A 58 15.95 17.46 -0.92
CA PHE A 58 16.07 16.00 -0.92
C PHE A 58 14.92 15.38 -1.68
N ASN A 59 15.23 14.41 -2.53
CA ASN A 59 14.26 13.47 -3.09
C ASN A 59 14.33 12.17 -2.28
N LEU A 60 13.38 12.00 -1.38
CA LEU A 60 13.25 10.80 -0.58
C LEU A 60 12.19 9.87 -1.20
N VAL A 61 12.36 8.58 -1.01
CA VAL A 61 11.40 7.57 -1.45
C VAL A 61 11.10 6.65 -0.29
N LEU A 62 9.82 6.48 0.00
CA LEU A 62 9.34 5.55 1.03
C LEU A 62 8.58 4.41 0.37
N TYR A 63 8.75 3.21 0.88
CA TYR A 63 7.89 2.08 0.61
C TYR A 63 7.81 1.20 1.86
N ALA A 64 6.80 0.35 1.93
CA ALA A 64 6.65 -0.57 3.04
C ALA A 64 6.50 -2.01 2.56
N HIS A 65 6.82 -2.95 3.44
CA HIS A 65 6.45 -4.35 3.29
C HIS A 65 5.40 -4.68 4.35
N ASP A 66 4.39 -5.43 3.94
CA ASP A 66 3.41 -5.98 4.85
C ASP A 66 3.96 -7.22 5.59
N SER A 67 3.14 -7.82 6.46
CA SER A 67 3.54 -9.00 7.24
C SER A 67 3.78 -10.25 6.39
N ASP A 68 3.23 -10.31 5.17
CA ASP A 68 3.44 -11.39 4.21
C ASP A 68 4.66 -11.13 3.29
N GLY A 69 5.32 -9.97 3.45
CA GLY A 69 6.47 -9.56 2.64
C GLY A 69 6.11 -8.91 1.30
N ASN A 70 4.81 -8.62 1.03
CA ASN A 70 4.44 -7.89 -0.17
C ASN A 70 4.84 -6.43 -0.05
N GLN A 71 5.38 -5.87 -1.13
CA GLN A 71 5.83 -4.47 -1.15
C GLN A 71 4.73 -3.53 -1.62
N SER A 72 4.64 -2.35 -0.99
CA SER A 72 3.81 -1.25 -1.49
C SER A 72 4.39 -0.59 -2.73
N ALA A 73 3.59 0.20 -3.41
CA ALA A 73 4.12 1.20 -4.33
C ALA A 73 5.00 2.21 -3.57
N SER A 74 6.01 2.75 -4.27
CA SER A 74 6.90 3.75 -3.73
C SER A 74 6.21 5.12 -3.67
N TYR A 75 6.42 5.83 -2.57
CA TYR A 75 5.98 7.20 -2.34
C TYR A 75 7.18 8.15 -2.45
N SER A 76 7.18 9.00 -3.48
CA SER A 76 8.22 10.03 -3.65
C SER A 76 7.89 11.25 -2.81
N LEU A 77 8.86 11.71 -2.04
CA LEU A 77 8.75 12.82 -1.10
C LEU A 77 9.85 13.85 -1.37
N PRO A 78 9.61 14.85 -2.23
CA PRO A 78 10.51 15.99 -2.35
C PRO A 78 10.35 16.88 -1.10
N VAL A 79 11.45 17.20 -0.42
CA VAL A 79 11.45 18.01 0.80
C VAL A 79 12.64 18.94 0.81
N TYR A 80 12.42 20.19 1.23
CA TYR A 80 13.47 21.16 1.50
C TYR A 80 13.77 21.18 2.99
N VAL A 81 15.02 20.97 3.37
CA VAL A 81 15.48 20.97 4.76
C VAL A 81 16.24 22.26 5.03
N THR A 82 15.84 22.97 6.07
CA THR A 82 16.45 24.26 6.47
C THR A 82 17.56 24.04 7.51
N TYR A 83 18.67 24.71 7.34
CA TYR A 83 19.81 24.66 8.27
C TYR A 83 19.39 25.06 9.69
N GLY A 84 19.84 24.27 10.67
CA GLY A 84 19.59 24.56 12.10
C GLY A 84 18.11 24.46 12.52
N ALA A 85 17.25 23.85 11.70
CA ALA A 85 15.82 23.71 11.97
C ALA A 85 15.38 22.24 11.95
N ILE A 86 14.21 21.98 12.55
CA ILE A 86 13.49 20.72 12.41
C ILE A 86 12.45 20.90 11.31
N THR A 87 12.64 20.20 10.19
CA THR A 87 11.64 20.11 9.13
C THR A 87 10.72 18.91 9.42
N THR A 88 9.41 19.10 9.38
CA THR A 88 8.44 18.02 9.63
C THR A 88 7.57 17.77 8.41
N VAL A 89 7.36 16.49 8.08
CA VAL A 89 6.40 16.00 7.09
C VAL A 89 5.45 15.03 7.77
N ASN A 90 4.21 15.41 7.91
CA ASN A 90 3.19 14.64 8.62
C ASN A 90 2.12 14.15 7.64
N GLY A 91 1.40 13.08 8.04
CA GLY A 91 0.23 12.61 7.30
C GLY A 91 0.57 11.80 6.06
N VAL A 92 1.77 11.26 5.95
CA VAL A 92 2.10 10.30 4.88
C VAL A 92 1.23 9.05 5.05
N VAL A 93 0.50 8.66 4.00
CA VAL A 93 -0.25 7.40 3.95
C VAL A 93 0.41 6.50 2.91
N ILE A 94 0.90 5.36 3.34
CA ILE A 94 1.55 4.38 2.47
C ILE A 94 0.48 3.69 1.61
N ALA A 95 0.80 3.44 0.33
CA ALA A 95 -0.07 2.72 -0.58
C ALA A 95 -0.40 1.32 -0.07
N PRO A 96 -1.62 0.80 -0.28
CA PRO A 96 -1.94 -0.58 0.08
C PRO A 96 -1.07 -1.58 -0.70
N THR A 97 -0.82 -2.74 -0.12
CA THR A 97 -0.33 -3.90 -0.88
C THR A 97 -1.49 -4.54 -1.62
N LEU A 98 -1.23 -5.20 -2.74
CA LEU A 98 -2.24 -5.89 -3.54
C LEU A 98 -1.64 -7.20 -4.08
N ARG A 99 -2.32 -8.30 -3.81
CA ARG A 99 -1.93 -9.63 -4.26
C ARG A 99 -3.14 -10.38 -4.83
N LEU A 100 -2.89 -11.15 -5.86
CA LEU A 100 -3.82 -12.14 -6.41
C LEU A 100 -3.28 -13.54 -6.07
N ASP A 101 -4.17 -14.46 -5.70
CA ASP A 101 -3.79 -15.87 -5.50
C ASP A 101 -3.42 -16.56 -6.80
N ARG A 102 -3.98 -16.11 -7.92
CA ARG A 102 -3.73 -16.60 -9.28
C ARG A 102 -3.65 -15.45 -10.27
N LEU A 103 -2.69 -15.50 -11.18
CA LEU A 103 -2.48 -14.50 -12.22
C LEU A 103 -3.11 -14.90 -13.56
N ARG A 104 -3.51 -16.17 -13.70
CA ARG A 104 -4.19 -16.71 -14.87
C ARG A 104 -5.30 -17.64 -14.41
N VAL A 105 -6.50 -17.42 -14.92
CA VAL A 105 -7.70 -18.20 -14.59
C VAL A 105 -8.58 -18.36 -15.81
N GLN A 106 -9.48 -19.35 -15.78
CA GLN A 106 -10.54 -19.49 -16.77
C GLN A 106 -11.75 -18.66 -16.36
N GLN A 107 -12.51 -18.20 -17.35
CA GLN A 107 -13.79 -17.52 -17.11
C GLN A 107 -14.73 -18.43 -16.29
N GLY A 108 -15.34 -17.88 -15.24
CA GLY A 108 -16.16 -18.61 -14.27
C GLY A 108 -15.42 -19.03 -13.00
N GLU A 109 -14.08 -18.96 -12.97
CA GLU A 109 -13.32 -19.21 -11.74
C GLU A 109 -13.31 -17.98 -10.82
N LEU A 110 -13.09 -18.23 -9.52
CA LEU A 110 -12.90 -17.18 -8.51
C LEU A 110 -11.43 -16.82 -8.37
N VAL A 111 -11.13 -15.53 -8.24
CA VAL A 111 -9.79 -15.02 -7.92
C VAL A 111 -9.85 -14.33 -6.57
N ASN A 112 -8.99 -14.75 -5.62
CA ASN A 112 -8.87 -14.08 -4.34
C ASN A 112 -7.91 -12.90 -4.44
N ILE A 113 -8.41 -11.73 -4.10
CA ILE A 113 -7.65 -10.49 -3.97
C ILE A 113 -7.43 -10.24 -2.49
N SER A 114 -6.20 -9.98 -2.09
CA SER A 114 -5.83 -9.69 -0.70
C SER A 114 -4.72 -8.66 -0.59
N GLY A 115 -4.56 -8.09 0.59
CA GLY A 115 -3.49 -7.18 0.92
C GLY A 115 -3.69 -6.51 2.27
N GLN A 116 -2.79 -5.58 2.58
CA GLN A 116 -2.87 -4.74 3.79
C GLN A 116 -2.92 -3.26 3.44
N THR A 117 -3.55 -2.50 4.32
CA THR A 117 -3.63 -1.04 4.31
C THR A 117 -3.76 -0.52 5.74
N ALA A 118 -4.02 0.77 5.94
CA ALA A 118 -4.31 1.31 7.26
C ALA A 118 -5.54 0.63 7.88
N PRO A 119 -5.57 0.41 9.21
CA PRO A 119 -6.70 -0.20 9.92
C PRO A 119 -8.02 0.51 9.63
N SER A 120 -9.05 -0.26 9.31
CA SER A 120 -10.40 0.24 9.02
C SER A 120 -10.47 1.30 7.91
N ALA A 121 -9.48 1.36 7.01
CA ALA A 121 -9.51 2.26 5.86
C ALA A 121 -10.54 1.79 4.83
N SER A 122 -11.21 2.75 4.18
CA SER A 122 -11.97 2.47 2.96
C SER A 122 -11.01 2.18 1.82
N LEU A 123 -11.33 1.17 1.01
CA LEU A 123 -10.48 0.72 -0.09
C LEU A 123 -11.28 0.69 -1.39
N ARG A 124 -10.66 1.19 -2.46
CA ARG A 124 -11.13 1.04 -3.82
C ARG A 124 -10.14 0.20 -4.61
N ILE A 125 -10.62 -0.87 -5.23
CA ILE A 125 -9.84 -1.65 -6.19
C ILE A 125 -10.40 -1.36 -7.57
N SER A 126 -9.58 -0.75 -8.43
CA SER A 126 -9.91 -0.49 -9.82
C SER A 126 -9.45 -1.68 -10.67
N VAL A 127 -10.41 -2.33 -11.32
CA VAL A 127 -10.18 -3.40 -12.29
C VAL A 127 -10.21 -2.76 -13.67
N LYS A 128 -9.04 -2.54 -14.26
CA LYS A 128 -8.88 -1.86 -15.55
C LYS A 128 -8.80 -2.88 -16.69
N ALA A 129 -9.68 -2.72 -17.68
CA ALA A 129 -9.73 -3.50 -18.91
C ALA A 129 -10.40 -2.66 -20.00
N ALA A 130 -10.99 -3.27 -21.03
CA ALA A 130 -11.82 -2.55 -22.02
C ALA A 130 -12.99 -1.80 -21.35
N ILE A 131 -13.54 -2.36 -20.27
CA ILE A 131 -14.55 -1.70 -19.41
C ILE A 131 -13.98 -1.71 -17.99
N ASN A 132 -13.81 -0.52 -17.41
CA ASN A 132 -13.31 -0.37 -16.05
C ASN A 132 -14.41 -0.67 -15.03
N ARG A 133 -14.03 -1.30 -13.94
CA ARG A 133 -14.91 -1.58 -12.81
C ARG A 133 -14.20 -1.27 -11.51
N ASP A 134 -14.87 -0.57 -10.60
CA ASP A 134 -14.39 -0.31 -9.25
C ASP A 134 -15.11 -1.20 -8.24
N LEU A 135 -14.33 -1.75 -7.32
CA LEU A 135 -14.80 -2.50 -6.16
C LEU A 135 -14.49 -1.67 -4.92
N THR A 136 -15.47 -1.49 -4.04
CA THR A 136 -15.28 -0.77 -2.77
C THR A 136 -15.42 -1.77 -1.62
N LEU A 137 -14.46 -1.74 -0.71
CA LEU A 137 -14.44 -2.57 0.50
C LEU A 137 -13.82 -1.80 1.65
N GLN A 138 -13.81 -2.40 2.83
CA GLN A 138 -13.20 -1.85 4.03
C GLN A 138 -12.20 -2.85 4.58
N ALA A 139 -11.03 -2.36 5.00
CA ALA A 139 -10.06 -3.16 5.72
C ALA A 139 -10.56 -3.42 7.14
N ASP A 140 -10.16 -4.53 7.71
CA ASP A 140 -10.41 -4.86 9.12
C ASP A 140 -9.54 -4.03 10.08
N GLN A 141 -9.64 -4.29 11.37
CA GLN A 141 -8.84 -3.61 12.41
C GLN A 141 -7.34 -3.94 12.34
N GLY A 142 -6.99 -5.07 11.73
CA GLY A 142 -5.61 -5.46 11.44
C GLY A 142 -5.07 -4.87 10.12
N GLY A 143 -5.88 -4.08 9.42
CA GLY A 143 -5.54 -3.51 8.12
C GLY A 143 -5.65 -4.51 6.96
N TRP A 144 -6.14 -5.72 7.19
CA TRP A 144 -6.32 -6.71 6.15
C TRP A 144 -7.58 -6.47 5.34
N TYR A 145 -7.52 -6.77 4.04
CA TYR A 145 -8.69 -6.81 3.18
C TYR A 145 -8.66 -8.02 2.27
N TYR A 146 -9.83 -8.54 1.97
CA TYR A 146 -10.05 -9.72 1.14
C TYR A 146 -11.26 -9.51 0.24
N TYR A 147 -11.13 -9.89 -1.01
CA TYR A 147 -12.23 -9.88 -1.96
C TYR A 147 -12.16 -11.10 -2.89
N LYS A 148 -13.31 -11.73 -3.14
CA LYS A 148 -13.44 -12.82 -4.11
C LYS A 148 -14.03 -12.27 -5.39
N LEU A 149 -13.19 -12.11 -6.41
CA LEU A 149 -13.59 -11.65 -7.72
C LEU A 149 -14.15 -12.83 -8.52
N ALA A 150 -15.45 -12.78 -8.82
CA ALA A 150 -16.09 -13.71 -9.76
C ALA A 150 -15.80 -13.26 -11.20
N THR A 151 -15.40 -14.19 -12.04
CA THR A 151 -14.98 -13.89 -13.41
C THR A 151 -16.01 -14.25 -14.47
N ASP A 152 -17.21 -14.75 -14.08
CA ASP A 152 -18.28 -15.18 -14.98
C ASP A 152 -18.70 -14.10 -16.00
N ASN A 153 -18.78 -12.86 -15.51
CA ASN A 153 -19.25 -11.69 -16.28
C ASN A 153 -18.09 -10.82 -16.78
N LEU A 154 -16.86 -11.32 -16.73
CA LEU A 154 -15.69 -10.63 -17.27
C LEU A 154 -15.38 -11.17 -18.67
N ALA A 155 -14.99 -10.29 -19.59
CA ALA A 155 -14.54 -10.69 -20.92
C ALA A 155 -13.17 -11.38 -20.84
N ILE A 156 -12.89 -12.27 -21.77
CA ILE A 156 -11.55 -12.87 -21.91
C ILE A 156 -10.55 -11.76 -22.23
N GLY A 157 -9.36 -11.81 -21.60
CA GLY A 157 -8.30 -10.82 -21.81
C GLY A 157 -7.48 -10.49 -20.58
N ASN A 158 -6.74 -9.41 -20.67
CA ASN A 158 -5.87 -8.91 -19.61
C ASN A 158 -6.60 -7.88 -18.77
N TYR A 159 -6.43 -7.98 -17.47
CA TYR A 159 -6.93 -7.07 -16.45
C TYR A 159 -5.76 -6.53 -15.62
N LEU A 160 -5.80 -5.24 -15.33
CA LEU A 160 -4.86 -4.60 -14.43
C LEU A 160 -5.63 -4.13 -13.19
N LEU A 161 -5.22 -4.64 -12.03
CA LEU A 161 -5.83 -4.30 -10.76
C LEU A 161 -4.92 -3.35 -9.99
N LEU A 162 -5.51 -2.29 -9.44
CA LEU A 162 -4.86 -1.30 -8.61
C LEU A 162 -5.73 -1.03 -7.39
N ALA A 163 -5.12 -0.94 -6.21
CA ALA A 163 -5.81 -0.61 -4.98
C ALA A 163 -5.41 0.78 -4.48
N ARG A 164 -6.36 1.52 -3.93
CA ARG A 164 -6.16 2.81 -3.28
C ARG A 164 -6.99 2.86 -2.02
N SER A 165 -6.42 3.37 -0.94
CA SER A 165 -7.11 3.51 0.34
C SER A 165 -7.33 4.96 0.72
N ASP A 166 -8.45 5.20 1.41
CA ASP A 166 -8.76 6.47 2.05
C ASP A 166 -8.79 6.25 3.57
N TYR A 167 -7.90 6.93 4.27
CA TYR A 167 -7.77 6.85 5.71
C TYR A 167 -7.83 8.26 6.33
N LYS A 168 -8.81 8.51 7.19
CA LYS A 168 -9.03 9.83 7.86
C LYS A 168 -9.02 11.00 6.87
N ASN A 169 -9.72 10.86 5.75
CA ASN A 169 -9.81 11.84 4.66
C ASN A 169 -8.50 12.12 3.90
N ILE A 170 -7.50 11.26 4.05
CA ILE A 170 -6.26 11.29 3.27
C ILE A 170 -6.25 10.07 2.37
N SER A 171 -6.13 10.30 1.06
CA SER A 171 -5.99 9.23 0.08
C SER A 171 -4.54 8.78 -0.05
N SER A 172 -4.32 7.48 -0.07
CA SER A 172 -3.00 6.91 -0.38
C SER A 172 -2.66 7.05 -1.86
N PRO A 173 -1.40 6.85 -2.28
CA PRO A 173 -1.08 6.48 -3.66
C PRO A 173 -1.76 5.15 -4.04
N GLU A 174 -1.80 4.85 -5.35
CA GLU A 174 -2.21 3.55 -5.85
C GLU A 174 -1.16 2.48 -5.48
N SER A 175 -1.61 1.23 -5.29
CA SER A 175 -0.74 0.07 -5.07
C SER A 175 0.15 -0.21 -6.27
N LEU A 176 1.10 -1.13 -6.13
CA LEU A 176 1.66 -1.81 -7.28
C LEU A 176 0.53 -2.51 -8.04
N ALA A 177 0.62 -2.49 -9.37
CA ALA A 177 -0.37 -3.11 -10.22
C ALA A 177 -0.25 -4.63 -10.19
N ALA A 178 -1.38 -5.33 -10.08
CA ALA A 178 -1.46 -6.77 -10.25
C ALA A 178 -2.14 -7.10 -11.59
N SER A 179 -1.53 -7.96 -12.38
CA SER A 179 -2.07 -8.37 -13.68
C SER A 179 -2.80 -9.71 -13.56
N LEU A 180 -4.01 -9.77 -14.10
CA LEU A 180 -4.82 -10.99 -14.21
C LEU A 180 -5.09 -11.28 -15.68
N PHE A 181 -4.80 -12.50 -16.13
CA PHE A 181 -5.14 -12.95 -17.48
C PHE A 181 -6.29 -13.96 -17.44
N LEU A 182 -7.40 -13.60 -18.08
CA LEU A 182 -8.60 -14.42 -18.15
C LEU A 182 -8.66 -15.14 -19.52
N THR A 183 -8.74 -16.47 -19.47
CA THR A 183 -8.85 -17.33 -20.64
C THR A 183 -10.30 -17.83 -20.83
N ALA A 184 -10.60 -18.32 -22.03
CA ALA A 184 -11.85 -19.02 -22.27
C ALA A 184 -11.97 -20.23 -21.34
N ARG A 185 -13.21 -20.55 -20.96
CA ARG A 185 -13.53 -21.79 -20.27
C ARG A 185 -13.23 -22.97 -21.19
N ASP A 186 -12.56 -23.97 -20.66
CA ASP A 186 -12.40 -25.25 -21.37
C ASP A 186 -13.72 -26.03 -21.26
N GLU A 187 -14.47 -26.07 -22.36
CA GLU A 187 -15.77 -26.76 -22.42
C GLU A 187 -15.61 -28.29 -22.36
N THR A 188 -14.39 -28.83 -22.43
CA THR A 188 -14.13 -30.25 -22.38
C THR A 188 -14.13 -30.83 -20.96
N LEU A 189 -14.06 -29.98 -19.92
CA LEU A 189 -14.12 -30.42 -18.53
C LEU A 189 -15.59 -30.49 -18.09
N PRO A 190 -16.09 -31.65 -17.61
CA PRO A 190 -17.45 -31.75 -17.06
C PRO A 190 -17.59 -30.80 -15.86
N LEU A 191 -18.75 -30.16 -15.77
CA LEU A 191 -19.13 -29.38 -14.58
C LEU A 191 -18.98 -30.28 -13.35
N PRO A 192 -18.41 -29.82 -12.22
CA PRO A 192 -18.52 -30.53 -10.97
C PRO A 192 -20.00 -30.77 -10.70
N ASP A 193 -20.37 -32.04 -10.50
CA ASP A 193 -21.76 -32.46 -10.25
C ASP A 193 -22.35 -31.58 -9.13
N LYS A 194 -23.49 -30.96 -9.44
CA LYS A 194 -24.30 -30.35 -8.39
C LYS A 194 -24.59 -31.41 -7.34
N PRO A 195 -24.38 -31.13 -6.05
CA PRO A 195 -24.74 -32.08 -5.02
C PRO A 195 -26.22 -32.46 -5.20
N VAL A 196 -26.46 -33.74 -5.45
CA VAL A 196 -27.82 -34.30 -5.52
C VAL A 196 -28.46 -34.02 -4.18
N ALA A 197 -29.51 -33.21 -4.14
CA ALA A 197 -30.30 -33.01 -2.94
C ALA A 197 -30.82 -34.37 -2.48
N CYS A 198 -30.38 -34.84 -1.33
CA CYS A 198 -30.99 -35.99 -0.64
C CYS A 198 -32.43 -35.60 -0.34
N GLN A 199 -33.37 -36.19 -1.07
CA GLN A 199 -34.77 -36.21 -0.66
C GLN A 199 -34.91 -37.23 0.45
N ILE A 200 -35.30 -36.75 1.64
CA ILE A 200 -35.81 -37.55 2.76
C ILE A 200 -37.33 -37.60 2.65
#